data_eee92cfcde59490e391333a4a69af99d
#
_entry.id   eee92cfcde59490e391333a4a69af99d
#
_cell.length_a   1.000
_cell.length_b   1.000
_cell.length_c   1.000
_cell.angle_alpha   90.00
_cell.angle_beta   90.00
_cell.angle_gamma   90.00
#
_symmetry.space_group_name_H-M   'P 1'
#
loop_
_entity.id
_entity.type
_entity.pdbx_description
1 polymer ?
#
loop_
_entity_poly.entity_id
_entity_poly.type
_entity_poly.pdbx_seq_one_letter_code
_entity_poly.pdbx_strand_id
1 'polypeptide(L)'
;PVATQAKRWQQNSAGSAKKRMKLILGSDGRNPGTETAEEIWTDLLDDCFDDDEITLIKSVKEKSPEVISRPYYNKTVKIEDTGEEFVANLIWDSKYVILLLNDSAESYELAKKTGWDVYCTKEMFDVDEFLKKVGV
;
A
#
# COMPACT_ATOMS: atom_id res chain seq x y z
N PRO A 1 -27.64 28.49 4.77
CA PRO A 1 -27.30 27.96 4.51
C PRO A 1 -27.10 27.59 4.81
N VAL A 2 -27.43 27.74 4.74
CA VAL A 2 -26.96 27.09 4.47
C VAL A 2 -26.54 26.71 4.53
N ALA A 3 -27.10 27.06 4.53
CA ALA A 3 -26.56 26.45 4.09
C ALA A 3 -26.04 26.09 4.30
N THR A 4 -26.51 26.36 4.44
CA THR A 4 -25.87 25.83 4.24
C THR A 4 -25.30 25.30 4.72
N GLN A 5 -25.44 25.33 4.74
CA GLN A 5 -24.85 24.61 4.69
C GLN A 5 -24.34 23.97 4.70
N ALA A 6 -25.19 24.37 4.68
CA ALA A 6 -24.63 23.55 4.22
C ALA A 6 -24.10 23.14 4.31
N LYS A 7 -24.43 23.39 4.37
CA LYS A 7 -23.78 22.74 4.02
C LYS A 7 -23.02 22.29 4.45
N ARG A 8 -23.41 22.53 4.66
CA ARG A 8 -22.59 21.78 4.64
C ARG A 8 -21.97 21.04 5.06
N TRP A 9 -22.43 20.97 5.07
CA TRP A 9 -21.62 19.91 4.93
C TRP A 9 -21.19 19.13 4.98
N GLN A 10 -21.29 19.18 4.83
CA GLN A 10 -20.74 18.24 4.35
C GLN A 10 -20.13 17.60 4.53
N GLN A 11 -20.37 17.72 4.60
CA GLN A 11 -19.63 16.90 4.30
C GLN A 11 -19.10 16.23 4.63
N ASN A 12 -19.42 16.08 4.74
CA ASN A 12 -18.69 15.16 4.61
C ASN A 12 -18.52 14.39 4.87
N SER A 13 -18.66 14.13 4.71
CA SER A 13 -18.21 13.23 4.41
C SER A 13 -18.02 12.51 4.65
N ALA A 14 -18.42 12.31 4.46
CA ALA A 14 -17.98 11.49 4.28
C ALA A 14 -17.61 11.05 4.48
N GLY A 15 -17.78 11.04 4.27
CA GLY A 15 -17.20 10.37 4.05
C GLY A 15 -16.52 10.37 3.97
N SER A 16 -16.77 10.61 3.87
CA SER A 16 -16.14 10.75 3.27
C SER A 16 -15.02 10.51 2.65
N ALA A 17 -14.93 10.91 1.77
CA ALA A 17 -13.86 10.40 0.97
C ALA A 17 -12.53 10.68 1.66
N LYS A 18 -11.69 9.69 1.76
CA LYS A 18 -10.37 9.85 2.33
C LYS A 18 -9.60 10.88 1.52
N LYS A 19 -9.04 11.85 2.18
CA LYS A 19 -8.11 12.75 1.54
C LYS A 19 -6.75 12.06 1.50
N ARG A 20 -6.27 11.80 0.29
CA ARG A 20 -4.96 11.16 0.10
C ARG A 20 -3.89 12.22 -0.08
N MET A 21 -2.80 12.04 0.62
CA MET A 21 -1.64 12.91 0.45
C MET A 21 -0.88 12.51 -0.80
N LYS A 22 -0.28 13.49 -1.45
CA LYS A 22 0.54 13.22 -2.63
C LYS A 22 1.89 12.66 -2.18
N LEU A 23 2.31 11.57 -2.82
CA LEU A 23 3.57 10.91 -2.53
C LEU A 23 4.51 11.05 -3.73
N ILE A 24 5.78 11.26 -3.44
CA ILE A 24 6.83 11.36 -4.46
C ILE A 24 7.72 10.13 -4.31
N LEU A 25 7.80 9.32 -5.36
CA LEU A 25 8.61 8.11 -5.35
C LEU A 25 10.05 8.44 -5.70
N GLY A 26 10.99 7.92 -4.91
CA GLY A 26 12.41 8.11 -5.16
C GLY A 26 12.92 7.34 -6.37
N SER A 27 14.19 7.55 -6.68
CA SER A 27 14.85 6.85 -7.79
C SER A 27 15.44 5.51 -7.38
N ASP A 28 15.45 5.22 -6.08
CA ASP A 28 15.93 3.94 -5.55
C ASP A 28 14.91 2.82 -5.80
N GLY A 29 15.25 1.63 -5.37
CA GLY A 29 14.39 0.49 -5.54
C GLY A 29 14.22 0.09 -6.99
N ARG A 30 13.06 -0.46 -7.32
CA ARG A 30 12.81 -0.99 -8.65
C ARG A 30 11.45 -0.55 -9.17
N ASN A 31 11.40 -0.15 -10.44
CA ASN A 31 10.14 0.22 -11.09
C ASN A 31 9.34 -1.01 -11.51
N PRO A 32 8.03 -0.85 -11.79
CA PRO A 32 7.26 -1.96 -12.33
C PRO A 32 7.86 -2.45 -13.65
N GLY A 33 7.88 -3.76 -13.82
CA GLY A 33 8.41 -4.38 -15.02
C GLY A 33 7.35 -5.25 -15.70
N THR A 34 7.75 -6.45 -16.11
CA THR A 34 6.87 -7.40 -16.77
C THR A 34 6.60 -8.64 -15.92
N GLU A 35 6.84 -8.55 -14.62
CA GLU A 35 6.66 -9.67 -13.70
C GLU A 35 5.23 -10.20 -13.69
N THR A 36 5.11 -11.52 -13.54
CA THR A 36 3.82 -12.13 -13.25
C THR A 36 3.49 -11.95 -11.76
N ALA A 37 2.23 -12.15 -11.40
CA ALA A 37 1.84 -12.10 -9.99
C ALA A 37 2.68 -13.08 -9.15
N GLU A 38 2.88 -14.29 -9.67
CA GLU A 38 3.69 -15.29 -8.96
C GLU A 38 5.10 -14.80 -8.70
N GLU A 39 5.72 -14.17 -9.69
CA GLU A 39 7.07 -13.63 -9.53
C GLU A 39 7.14 -12.52 -8.50
N ILE A 40 6.12 -11.64 -8.48
CA ILE A 40 6.04 -10.56 -7.49
C ILE A 40 6.03 -11.12 -6.07
N TRP A 41 5.19 -12.11 -5.81
CA TRP A 41 5.07 -12.69 -4.48
C TRP A 41 6.29 -13.53 -4.11
N THR A 42 6.89 -14.23 -5.06
CA THR A 42 8.10 -14.99 -4.83
C THR A 42 9.25 -14.06 -4.42
N ASP A 43 9.40 -12.93 -5.10
CA ASP A 43 10.42 -11.94 -4.75
C ASP A 43 10.19 -11.39 -3.35
N LEU A 44 8.92 -11.11 -3.00
CA LEU A 44 8.59 -10.59 -1.67
C LEU A 44 8.89 -11.62 -0.58
N LEU A 45 8.64 -12.89 -0.85
CA LEU A 45 8.95 -13.96 0.10
C LEU A 45 10.43 -14.02 0.46
N ASP A 46 11.30 -13.69 -0.48
CA ASP A 46 12.74 -13.67 -0.23
C ASP A 46 13.14 -12.59 0.79
N ASP A 47 12.31 -11.58 0.96
CA ASP A 47 12.57 -10.49 1.90
C ASP A 47 11.91 -10.71 3.27
N CYS A 48 11.13 -11.78 3.42
CA CYS A 48 10.46 -12.10 4.67
C CYS A 48 11.40 -12.84 5.63
N PHE A 49 11.28 -12.54 6.94
CA PHE A 49 12.15 -13.12 7.96
C PHE A 49 11.43 -14.08 8.90
N ASP A 50 10.26 -13.72 9.41
CA ASP A 50 9.61 -14.57 10.40
C ASP A 50 8.53 -15.47 9.78
N ASP A 51 8.19 -16.53 10.51
CA ASP A 51 7.28 -17.56 10.02
C ASP A 51 5.86 -17.02 9.75
N ASP A 52 5.39 -16.10 10.59
CA ASP A 52 4.06 -15.52 10.43
C ASP A 52 3.98 -14.68 9.15
N GLU A 53 5.02 -13.90 8.89
CA GLU A 53 5.15 -13.09 7.69
C GLU A 53 5.19 -13.97 6.44
N ILE A 54 6.01 -15.02 6.48
CA ILE A 54 6.13 -15.97 5.38
C ILE A 54 4.79 -16.65 5.12
N THR A 55 4.10 -17.08 6.17
CA THR A 55 2.79 -17.73 6.05
C THR A 55 1.78 -16.81 5.40
N LEU A 56 1.74 -15.55 5.82
CA LEU A 56 0.81 -14.57 5.26
C LEU A 56 1.08 -14.33 3.77
N ILE A 57 2.32 -14.11 3.40
CA ILE A 57 2.67 -13.84 1.99
C ILE A 57 2.47 -15.09 1.12
N LYS A 58 2.71 -16.28 1.64
CA LYS A 58 2.36 -17.51 0.93
C LYS A 58 0.87 -17.60 0.67
N SER A 59 0.04 -17.19 1.62
CA SER A 59 -1.41 -17.14 1.46
C SER A 59 -1.80 -16.14 0.37
N VAL A 60 -1.15 -14.98 0.34
CA VAL A 60 -1.38 -13.99 -0.71
C VAL A 60 -1.04 -14.58 -2.08
N LYS A 61 0.12 -15.22 -2.19
CA LYS A 61 0.57 -15.85 -3.43
C LYS A 61 -0.42 -16.90 -3.92
N GLU A 62 -0.88 -17.75 -3.01
CA GLU A 62 -1.78 -18.85 -3.31
C GLU A 62 -3.15 -18.37 -3.79
N LYS A 63 -3.65 -17.28 -3.20
CA LYS A 63 -4.96 -16.72 -3.53
C LYS A 63 -4.91 -15.70 -4.67
N SER A 64 -3.72 -15.26 -5.06
CA SER A 64 -3.56 -14.21 -6.06
C SER A 64 -4.06 -14.64 -7.43
N PRO A 65 -4.78 -13.75 -8.14
CA PRO A 65 -5.07 -14.01 -9.55
C PRO A 65 -3.77 -14.01 -10.36
N GLU A 66 -3.82 -14.58 -11.54
CA GLU A 66 -2.66 -14.66 -12.42
C GLU A 66 -2.08 -13.30 -12.75
N VAL A 67 -2.95 -12.30 -12.88
CA VAL A 67 -2.54 -10.95 -13.28
C VAL A 67 -3.01 -9.95 -12.24
N ILE A 68 -2.07 -9.15 -11.73
CA ILE A 68 -2.36 -8.03 -10.84
C ILE A 68 -1.62 -6.80 -11.39
N SER A 69 -1.99 -5.64 -10.87
CA SER A 69 -1.22 -4.42 -11.17
C SER A 69 0.19 -4.58 -10.64
N ARG A 70 1.18 -4.12 -11.40
CA ARG A 70 2.57 -4.27 -11.01
C ARG A 70 3.01 -3.13 -10.11
N PRO A 71 3.64 -3.46 -8.98
CA PRO A 71 4.07 -2.43 -8.02
C PRO A 71 5.45 -1.90 -8.31
N TYR A 72 5.79 -0.79 -7.66
CA TYR A 72 7.16 -0.38 -7.46
C TYR A 72 7.70 -1.13 -6.23
N TYR A 73 9.02 -1.36 -6.19
CA TYR A 73 9.67 -2.15 -5.13
C TYR A 73 10.67 -1.30 -4.36
N ASN A 74 10.61 -1.38 -3.04
CA ASN A 74 11.61 -0.82 -2.14
C ASN A 74 11.94 0.65 -2.44
N LYS A 75 10.91 1.46 -2.60
CA LYS A 75 11.04 2.88 -2.91
C LYS A 75 11.10 3.71 -1.64
N THR A 76 12.02 4.67 -1.59
CA THR A 76 11.92 5.76 -0.63
C THR A 76 10.80 6.67 -1.11
N VAL A 77 9.82 6.89 -0.26
CA VAL A 77 8.63 7.68 -0.58
C VAL A 77 8.63 8.93 0.28
N LYS A 78 8.45 10.08 -0.36
CA LYS A 78 8.37 11.37 0.32
C LYS A 78 6.94 11.88 0.33
N ILE A 79 6.45 12.25 1.50
CA ILE A 79 5.14 12.89 1.63
C ILE A 79 5.32 14.36 1.25
N GLU A 80 4.71 14.79 0.17
CA GLU A 80 4.92 16.14 -0.38
C GLU A 80 4.61 17.23 0.65
N ASP A 81 3.50 17.10 1.36
CA ASP A 81 3.03 18.13 2.28
C ASP A 81 3.94 18.34 3.48
N THR A 82 4.54 17.27 4.00
CA THR A 82 5.32 17.33 5.25
C THR A 82 6.82 17.20 5.03
N GLY A 83 7.23 16.66 3.89
CA GLY A 83 8.62 16.36 3.61
C GLY A 83 9.14 15.11 4.30
N GLU A 84 8.30 14.41 5.06
CA GLU A 84 8.68 13.18 5.72
C GLU A 84 8.86 12.05 4.70
N GLU A 85 9.78 11.14 4.99
CA GLU A 85 10.10 10.03 4.09
C GLU A 85 9.97 8.69 4.80
N PHE A 86 9.58 7.67 4.04
CA PHE A 86 9.58 6.29 4.51
C PHE A 86 9.88 5.37 3.33
N VAL A 87 10.22 4.11 3.63
CA VAL A 87 10.48 3.12 2.59
C VAL A 87 9.28 2.20 2.46
N ALA A 88 8.76 2.07 1.24
CA ALA A 88 7.67 1.16 0.92
C ALA A 88 8.24 -0.08 0.24
N ASN A 89 7.93 -1.26 0.78
CA ASN A 89 8.38 -2.52 0.19
C ASN A 89 7.70 -2.76 -1.17
N LEU A 90 6.38 -2.57 -1.22
CA LEU A 90 5.64 -2.56 -2.47
C LEU A 90 4.69 -1.36 -2.46
N ILE A 91 4.60 -0.66 -3.58
CA ILE A 91 3.65 0.44 -3.72
C ILE A 91 3.00 0.41 -5.11
N TRP A 92 1.67 0.41 -5.10
CA TRP A 92 0.83 0.48 -6.30
C TRP A 92 0.31 1.91 -6.42
N ASP A 93 1.08 2.75 -7.08
CA ASP A 93 0.80 4.18 -7.18
C ASP A 93 -0.59 4.46 -7.78
N SER A 94 -0.94 3.76 -8.84
CA SER A 94 -2.23 3.95 -9.52
C SER A 94 -3.42 3.45 -8.71
N LYS A 95 -3.19 2.61 -7.71
CA LYS A 95 -4.24 2.02 -6.86
C LYS A 95 -4.27 2.62 -5.47
N TYR A 96 -3.30 3.46 -5.12
CA TYR A 96 -3.14 4.05 -3.78
C TYR A 96 -3.01 2.99 -2.70
N VAL A 97 -2.23 1.94 -2.98
CA VAL A 97 -2.01 0.81 -2.06
C VAL A 97 -0.52 0.68 -1.76
N ILE A 98 -0.21 0.45 -0.49
CA ILE A 98 1.14 0.24 -0.01
C ILE A 98 1.16 -1.05 0.82
N LEU A 99 2.14 -1.92 0.56
CA LEU A 99 2.36 -3.12 1.37
C LEU A 99 3.74 -3.04 2.00
N LEU A 100 3.78 -3.19 3.32
CA LEU A 100 5.00 -3.13 4.11
C LEU A 100 5.24 -4.46 4.80
N LEU A 101 6.50 -4.83 4.93
CA LEU A 101 6.89 -6.00 5.70
C LEU A 101 7.06 -5.64 7.18
N ASN A 102 7.10 -6.64 8.02
CA ASN A 102 7.12 -6.49 9.47
C ASN A 102 8.28 -5.61 9.98
N ASP A 103 9.41 -5.65 9.31
CA ASP A 103 10.59 -4.87 9.69
C ASP A 103 10.47 -3.36 9.38
N SER A 104 9.37 -2.97 8.78
CA SER A 104 9.11 -1.58 8.37
C SER A 104 8.16 -0.85 9.32
N ALA A 105 8.25 -1.08 10.63
CA ALA A 105 7.31 -0.53 11.61
C ALA A 105 7.20 1.00 11.56
N GLU A 106 8.34 1.70 11.46
CA GLU A 106 8.34 3.17 11.37
C GLU A 106 7.68 3.64 10.08
N SER A 107 7.96 2.94 8.98
CA SER A 107 7.35 3.22 7.69
C SER A 107 5.83 3.03 7.75
N TYR A 108 5.39 2.01 8.46
CA TYR A 108 3.95 1.73 8.63
C TYR A 108 3.23 2.90 9.31
N GLU A 109 3.81 3.43 10.39
CA GLU A 109 3.22 4.56 11.10
C GLU A 109 3.12 5.81 10.23
N LEU A 110 4.17 6.11 9.47
CA LEU A 110 4.15 7.24 8.54
C LEU A 110 3.17 7.01 7.38
N ALA A 111 3.19 5.81 6.81
CA ALA A 111 2.34 5.50 5.67
C ALA A 111 0.85 5.64 6.02
N LYS A 112 0.45 5.23 7.23
CA LYS A 112 -0.94 5.34 7.66
C LYS A 112 -1.46 6.79 7.65
N LYS A 113 -0.58 7.75 7.83
CA LYS A 113 -0.97 9.17 7.85
C LYS A 113 -1.32 9.71 6.47
N THR A 114 -0.94 9.00 5.42
CA THR A 114 -1.09 9.48 4.04
C THR A 114 -2.50 9.36 3.47
N GLY A 115 -3.36 8.59 4.13
CA GLY A 115 -4.70 8.31 3.62
C GLY A 115 -4.73 7.25 2.53
N TRP A 116 -3.59 6.68 2.16
CA TRP A 116 -3.52 5.54 1.25
C TRP A 116 -3.93 4.26 1.97
N ASP A 117 -4.28 3.23 1.21
CA ASP A 117 -4.59 1.92 1.78
C ASP A 117 -3.29 1.20 2.08
N VAL A 118 -2.96 1.09 3.37
CA VAL A 118 -1.68 0.54 3.82
C VAL A 118 -1.89 -0.80 4.52
N TYR A 119 -1.12 -1.78 4.09
CA TYR A 119 -1.12 -3.13 4.67
C TYR A 119 0.28 -3.44 5.18
N CYS A 120 0.36 -4.08 6.34
CA CYS A 120 1.63 -4.49 6.91
C CYS A 120 1.54 -5.92 7.41
N THR A 121 2.55 -6.73 7.12
CA THR A 121 2.57 -8.13 7.55
C THR A 121 2.63 -8.29 9.07
N LYS A 122 2.95 -7.22 9.78
CA LYS A 122 2.92 -7.21 11.25
C LYS A 122 1.51 -7.42 11.79
N GLU A 123 0.50 -7.00 11.05
CA GLU A 123 -0.88 -7.13 11.43
C GLU A 123 -1.62 -8.00 10.43
N MET A 124 -2.49 -8.87 10.93
CA MET A 124 -3.30 -9.70 10.04
C MET A 124 -4.24 -8.79 9.24
N PHE A 125 -4.29 -8.99 7.94
CA PHE A 125 -5.21 -8.24 7.08
C PHE A 125 -5.98 -9.21 6.18
N ASP A 126 -7.09 -8.72 5.63
CA ASP A 126 -7.92 -9.50 4.74
C ASP A 126 -7.23 -9.61 3.37
N VAL A 127 -6.74 -10.81 3.07
CA VAL A 127 -6.02 -11.09 1.82
C VAL A 127 -6.91 -10.88 0.61
N ASP A 128 -8.17 -11.28 0.69
CA ASP A 128 -9.10 -11.13 -0.42
C ASP A 128 -9.36 -9.66 -0.74
N GLU A 129 -9.55 -8.84 0.29
CA GLU A 129 -9.73 -7.40 0.13
C GLU A 129 -8.48 -6.75 -0.48
N PHE A 130 -7.31 -7.12 0.03
CA PHE A 130 -6.04 -6.62 -0.49
C PHE A 130 -5.88 -6.96 -1.97
N LEU A 131 -6.13 -8.21 -2.34
CA LEU A 131 -5.97 -8.66 -3.72
C LEU A 131 -6.96 -7.98 -4.68
N LYS A 132 -8.15 -7.65 -4.21
CA LYS A 132 -9.10 -6.86 -5.01
C LYS A 132 -8.56 -5.48 -5.31
N LYS A 133 -7.87 -4.87 -4.35
CA LYS A 133 -7.36 -3.51 -4.52
C LYS A 133 -6.20 -3.44 -5.49
N VAL A 134 -5.38 -4.49 -5.56
CA VAL A 134 -4.22 -4.52 -6.47
C VAL A 134 -4.52 -5.26 -7.77
N GLY A 135 -5.72 -5.75 -7.95
CA GLY A 135 -6.13 -6.40 -9.19
C GLY A 135 -6.20 -5.42 -10.35
N VAL A 136 -6.17 -5.97 -11.56
CA VAL A 136 -6.28 -5.15 -12.77
C VAL A 136 -7.74 -4.91 -13.17
#